data_30703606ad6e1c9d36c1157b90a08e1b
#
_entry.id   30703606ad6e1c9d36c1157b90a08e1b
#
_cell.length_a   1.000
_cell.length_b   1.000
_cell.length_c   1.000
_cell.angle_alpha   90.00
_cell.angle_beta   90.00
_cell.angle_gamma   90.00
#
_symmetry.space_group_name_H-M   'P 1'
#
loop_
_entity.id
_entity.type
_entity.pdbx_description
1 polymer ?
#
loop_
_entity_poly.entity_id
_entity_poly.type
_entity_poly.pdbx_seq_one_letter_code
_entity_poly.pdbx_strand_id
1 'polypeptide(L)'
;MCIYLIIDIILYLLFIGSYKKDINYVFVICCMLIFFVMVGHNGIFYGMNDYTPYMNLFLGKNSMYGDLDVKDGYTLELPFYYFNKILRIFPRLSIVYMWGIAITFCVPLFMIIKKESVNPAFSFLLLMLVKRTGVFFYFMTIHRQMLATTFFLWAYYIFEHTNIKYKKYYVLILLLLGLFSHSSSYFVLIIVLIVYFIKLPLSKKTLYTIVLSSLCIGLFIQNTIINNLTILFGMLNNNEEVYRSTHYLVSGDFNDAQSNSLFALLPMAFLVCAFIHSYTEEELNKKSVKCWLVAFIIYLNLATLFLIDRALLLFFLIGLAGAIPQYIYQYKIKRIFIFIMPIYLYLAYRAYSNPDYGLLPYNFIWE
;
A
#
# COMPACT_ATOMS: atom_id res chain seq x y z
N MET A 1 23.35 -8.91 8.63
CA MET A 1 23.45 -7.67 7.82
C MET A 1 22.07 -7.26 7.35
N CYS A 2 21.72 -5.99 7.36
CA CYS A 2 20.37 -5.56 6.98
C CYS A 2 20.22 -5.51 5.45
N ILE A 3 19.68 -6.57 4.85
CA ILE A 3 19.47 -6.67 3.39
C ILE A 3 18.58 -5.52 2.87
N TYR A 4 17.57 -5.13 3.63
CA TYR A 4 16.72 -4.00 3.26
C TYR A 4 17.53 -2.70 3.11
N LEU A 5 18.42 -2.42 4.06
CA LEU A 5 19.27 -1.22 3.99
C LEU A 5 20.23 -1.27 2.79
N ILE A 6 20.79 -2.44 2.47
CA ILE A 6 21.64 -2.59 1.29
C ILE A 6 20.86 -2.27 0.02
N ILE A 7 19.64 -2.78 -0.09
CA ILE A 7 18.79 -2.51 -1.25
C ILE A 7 18.40 -1.04 -1.31
N ASP A 8 18.07 -0.43 -0.19
CA ASP A 8 17.78 1.01 -0.13
C ASP A 8 18.98 1.84 -0.59
N ILE A 9 20.21 1.47 -0.17
CA ILE A 9 21.45 2.12 -0.61
C ILE A 9 21.66 1.92 -2.11
N ILE A 10 21.46 0.71 -2.63
CA ILE A 10 21.60 0.43 -4.07
C ILE A 10 20.58 1.25 -4.86
N LEU A 11 19.31 1.28 -4.45
CA LEU A 11 18.27 2.07 -5.09
C LEU A 11 18.60 3.56 -5.05
N TYR A 12 19.15 4.05 -3.95
CA TYR A 12 19.60 5.43 -3.81
C TYR A 12 20.74 5.75 -4.75
N LEU A 13 21.75 4.89 -4.87
CA LEU A 13 22.86 5.05 -5.82
C LEU A 13 22.36 5.01 -7.27
N LEU A 14 21.44 4.11 -7.60
CA LEU A 14 20.79 4.07 -8.91
C LEU A 14 19.98 5.35 -9.19
N PHE A 15 19.29 5.89 -8.18
CA PHE A 15 18.58 7.17 -8.30
C PHE A 15 19.54 8.33 -8.61
N ILE A 16 20.69 8.40 -7.93
CA ILE A 16 21.70 9.42 -8.21
C ILE A 16 22.27 9.24 -9.61
N GLY A 17 22.64 7.99 -9.97
CA GLY A 17 23.30 7.67 -11.24
C GLY A 17 22.40 7.74 -12.47
N SER A 18 21.10 7.54 -12.31
CA SER A 18 20.13 7.48 -13.42
C SER A 18 19.81 8.83 -14.06
N TYR A 19 20.46 9.90 -13.62
CA TYR A 19 20.21 11.26 -14.13
C TYR A 19 20.55 11.45 -15.62
N LYS A 20 21.35 10.56 -16.22
CA LYS A 20 21.88 10.72 -17.60
C LYS A 20 21.87 9.46 -18.47
N LYS A 21 21.38 8.31 -18.00
CA LYS A 21 21.51 7.03 -18.72
C LYS A 21 20.18 6.26 -18.83
N ASP A 22 20.17 5.36 -19.79
CA ASP A 22 19.08 4.53 -20.23
C ASP A 22 18.22 3.97 -19.07
N ILE A 23 17.02 4.50 -18.95
CA ILE A 23 16.07 4.26 -17.85
C ILE A 23 15.68 2.77 -17.79
N ASN A 24 15.78 2.03 -18.90
CA ASN A 24 15.33 0.64 -18.97
C ASN A 24 16.20 -0.32 -18.14
N TYR A 25 17.51 -0.20 -18.15
CA TYR A 25 18.39 -1.06 -17.33
C TYR A 25 18.19 -0.82 -15.85
N VAL A 26 18.12 0.45 -15.45
CA VAL A 26 17.87 0.82 -14.06
C VAL A 26 16.53 0.24 -13.59
N PHE A 27 15.50 0.35 -14.42
CA PHE A 27 14.19 -0.22 -14.12
C PHE A 27 14.26 -1.73 -13.90
N VAL A 28 14.92 -2.47 -14.79
CA VAL A 28 15.04 -3.93 -14.66
C VAL A 28 15.79 -4.32 -13.39
N ILE A 29 16.92 -3.65 -13.08
CA ILE A 29 17.66 -3.90 -11.84
C ILE A 29 16.79 -3.66 -10.61
N CYS A 30 16.05 -2.54 -10.57
CA CYS A 30 15.14 -2.25 -9.47
C CYS A 30 14.06 -3.31 -9.31
N CYS A 31 13.46 -3.76 -10.43
CA CYS A 31 12.47 -4.85 -10.40
C CYS A 31 13.06 -6.14 -9.83
N MET A 32 14.28 -6.51 -10.25
CA MET A 32 14.95 -7.71 -9.73
C MET A 32 15.25 -7.61 -8.25
N LEU A 33 15.73 -6.46 -7.76
CA LEU A 33 16.03 -6.24 -6.35
C LEU A 33 14.78 -6.39 -5.48
N ILE A 34 13.69 -5.74 -5.86
CA ILE A 34 12.42 -5.79 -5.11
C ILE A 34 11.86 -7.22 -5.14
N PHE A 35 11.85 -7.84 -6.31
CA PHE A 35 11.37 -9.22 -6.45
C PHE A 35 12.18 -10.19 -5.60
N PHE A 36 13.52 -10.06 -5.61
CA PHE A 36 14.42 -10.89 -4.80
C PHE A 36 14.10 -10.79 -3.30
N VAL A 37 13.91 -9.57 -2.80
CA VAL A 37 13.58 -9.38 -1.37
C VAL A 37 12.23 -9.99 -1.03
N MET A 38 11.23 -9.83 -1.88
CA MET A 38 9.91 -10.41 -1.62
C MET A 38 9.91 -11.93 -1.62
N VAL A 39 10.60 -12.54 -2.60
CA VAL A 39 10.63 -14.00 -2.75
C VAL A 39 11.50 -14.64 -1.68
N GLY A 40 12.61 -14.01 -1.33
CA GLY A 40 13.57 -14.57 -0.39
C GLY A 40 13.18 -14.47 1.08
N HIS A 41 12.16 -13.67 1.41
CA HIS A 41 11.81 -13.41 2.81
C HIS A 41 11.08 -14.59 3.46
N ASN A 42 11.53 -14.95 4.67
CA ASN A 42 10.86 -15.92 5.53
C ASN A 42 10.30 -15.23 6.79
N GLY A 43 9.01 -14.95 6.80
CA GLY A 43 8.32 -14.27 7.91
C GLY A 43 7.96 -15.17 9.08
N ILE A 44 8.22 -16.48 9.00
CA ILE A 44 7.79 -17.45 10.03
C ILE A 44 8.46 -17.18 11.38
N PHE A 45 9.71 -16.73 11.38
CA PHE A 45 10.50 -16.55 12.61
C PHE A 45 10.11 -15.34 13.48
N TYR A 46 9.27 -14.42 12.98
CA TYR A 46 9.06 -13.14 13.65
C TYR A 46 7.62 -12.87 14.11
N GLY A 47 6.78 -13.92 14.17
CA GLY A 47 5.42 -13.74 14.67
C GLY A 47 4.62 -12.72 13.86
N MET A 48 4.93 -12.55 12.57
CA MET A 48 4.11 -11.77 11.66
C MET A 48 2.74 -12.43 11.60
N ASN A 49 1.79 -11.86 12.32
CA ASN A 49 0.53 -12.50 12.71
C ASN A 49 -0.22 -13.18 11.54
N ASP A 50 -0.13 -12.63 10.34
CA ASP A 50 -0.87 -13.14 9.18
C ASP A 50 -0.03 -14.02 8.24
N TYR A 51 1.31 -13.92 8.25
CA TYR A 51 2.17 -14.67 7.34
C TYR A 51 2.11 -16.18 7.58
N THR A 52 2.34 -16.60 8.82
CA THR A 52 2.38 -18.02 9.21
C THR A 52 1.07 -18.76 8.92
N PRO A 53 -0.11 -18.23 9.28
CA PRO A 53 -1.39 -18.85 8.94
C PRO A 53 -1.59 -19.04 7.43
N TYR A 54 -1.23 -18.07 6.59
CA TYR A 54 -1.37 -18.22 5.13
C TYR A 54 -0.39 -19.23 4.55
N MET A 55 0.85 -19.22 5.03
CA MET A 55 1.85 -20.20 4.61
C MET A 55 1.42 -21.62 5.01
N ASN A 56 0.95 -21.81 6.24
CA ASN A 56 0.44 -23.09 6.72
C ASN A 56 -0.77 -23.57 5.92
N LEU A 57 -1.69 -22.66 5.60
CA LEU A 57 -2.82 -22.95 4.74
C LEU A 57 -2.37 -23.50 3.38
N PHE A 58 -1.40 -22.84 2.72
CA PHE A 58 -0.86 -23.30 1.44
C PHE A 58 -0.15 -24.64 1.55
N LEU A 59 0.64 -24.84 2.60
CA LEU A 59 1.43 -26.08 2.82
C LEU A 59 0.56 -27.27 3.21
N GLY A 60 -0.73 -27.08 3.57
CA GLY A 60 -1.58 -28.14 4.10
C GLY A 60 -1.27 -28.50 5.55
N LYS A 61 -0.75 -27.54 6.32
CA LYS A 61 -0.54 -27.63 7.76
C LYS A 61 -1.72 -27.01 8.49
N ASN A 62 -1.83 -27.27 9.79
CA ASN A 62 -2.87 -26.65 10.62
C ASN A 62 -2.81 -25.13 10.49
N SER A 63 -3.91 -24.52 10.08
CA SER A 63 -4.07 -23.08 9.93
C SER A 63 -5.35 -22.63 10.63
N MET A 64 -5.31 -21.44 11.24
CA MET A 64 -6.51 -20.81 11.82
C MET A 64 -7.60 -20.51 10.79
N TYR A 65 -7.27 -20.55 9.50
CA TYR A 65 -8.20 -20.33 8.40
C TYR A 65 -8.80 -21.61 7.82
N GLY A 66 -8.57 -22.75 8.48
CA GLY A 66 -9.09 -24.06 8.08
C GLY A 66 -8.15 -24.81 7.14
N ASP A 67 -8.73 -25.73 6.36
CA ASP A 67 -8.01 -26.59 5.42
C ASP A 67 -8.60 -26.44 4.01
N LEU A 68 -7.73 -26.21 3.04
CA LEU A 68 -8.11 -26.12 1.62
C LEU A 68 -8.57 -27.46 1.01
N ASP A 69 -8.21 -28.56 1.63
CA ASP A 69 -8.53 -29.90 1.14
C ASP A 69 -9.85 -30.43 1.72
N VAL A 70 -10.38 -29.78 2.78
CA VAL A 70 -11.65 -30.12 3.41
C VAL A 70 -12.77 -29.23 2.87
N LYS A 71 -13.82 -29.83 2.33
CA LYS A 71 -15.01 -29.10 1.88
C LYS A 71 -15.70 -28.50 3.10
N ASP A 72 -16.01 -27.21 3.04
CA ASP A 72 -16.61 -26.41 4.11
C ASP A 72 -15.72 -26.17 5.36
N GLY A 73 -14.46 -26.61 5.34
CA GLY A 73 -13.46 -26.32 6.38
C GLY A 73 -12.70 -25.02 6.23
N TYR A 74 -13.17 -24.12 5.35
CA TYR A 74 -12.45 -22.92 4.95
C TYR A 74 -13.24 -21.65 5.31
N THR A 75 -12.57 -20.69 5.94
CA THR A 75 -13.19 -19.47 6.48
C THR A 75 -12.81 -18.17 5.76
N LEU A 76 -12.04 -18.24 4.66
CA LEU A 76 -11.56 -17.07 3.95
C LEU A 76 -12.34 -16.78 2.66
N GLU A 77 -12.08 -15.61 2.09
CA GLU A 77 -12.73 -15.13 0.88
C GLU A 77 -12.38 -15.98 -0.37
N LEU A 78 -13.36 -16.22 -1.23
CA LEU A 78 -13.26 -17.10 -2.40
C LEU A 78 -12.07 -16.80 -3.34
N PRO A 79 -11.74 -15.54 -3.72
CA PRO A 79 -10.61 -15.28 -4.59
C PRO A 79 -9.28 -15.73 -4.00
N PHE A 80 -9.09 -15.56 -2.67
CA PHE A 80 -7.88 -16.02 -2.01
C PHE A 80 -7.82 -17.55 -1.88
N TYR A 81 -8.98 -18.19 -1.69
CA TYR A 81 -9.09 -19.64 -1.75
C TYR A 81 -8.64 -20.19 -3.10
N TYR A 82 -9.21 -19.68 -4.21
CA TYR A 82 -8.85 -20.13 -5.55
C TYR A 82 -7.40 -19.81 -5.91
N PHE A 83 -6.89 -18.67 -5.46
CA PHE A 83 -5.48 -18.33 -5.61
C PHE A 83 -4.57 -19.41 -5.00
N ASN A 84 -4.83 -19.84 -3.76
CA ASN A 84 -4.08 -20.91 -3.12
C ASN A 84 -4.27 -22.25 -3.84
N LYS A 85 -5.47 -22.59 -4.30
CA LYS A 85 -5.74 -23.79 -5.09
C LYS A 85 -4.94 -23.83 -6.38
N ILE A 86 -4.85 -22.71 -7.09
CA ILE A 86 -4.03 -22.58 -8.31
C ILE A 86 -2.55 -22.78 -7.99
N LEU A 87 -2.05 -22.14 -6.93
CA LEU A 87 -0.65 -22.32 -6.53
C LEU A 87 -0.31 -23.75 -6.12
N ARG A 88 -1.27 -24.51 -5.57
CA ARG A 88 -1.10 -25.93 -5.21
C ARG A 88 -1.01 -26.89 -6.40
N ILE A 89 -1.20 -26.42 -7.63
CA ILE A 89 -0.85 -27.19 -8.84
C ILE A 89 0.68 -27.42 -8.91
N PHE A 90 1.45 -26.51 -8.32
CA PHE A 90 2.89 -26.61 -8.17
C PHE A 90 3.26 -27.31 -6.83
N PRO A 91 4.53 -27.74 -6.64
CA PRO A 91 4.96 -28.30 -5.37
C PRO A 91 4.64 -27.42 -4.17
N ARG A 92 4.19 -28.02 -3.08
CA ARG A 92 3.84 -27.32 -1.82
C ARG A 92 5.11 -26.88 -1.06
N LEU A 93 5.87 -25.96 -1.65
CA LEU A 93 7.08 -25.39 -1.07
C LEU A 93 6.82 -23.92 -0.72
N SER A 94 7.35 -23.48 0.41
CA SER A 94 7.21 -22.09 0.88
C SER A 94 7.66 -21.08 -0.19
N ILE A 95 8.73 -21.39 -0.92
CA ILE A 95 9.24 -20.56 -2.00
C ILE A 95 8.24 -20.41 -3.15
N VAL A 96 7.51 -21.46 -3.50
CA VAL A 96 6.49 -21.43 -4.56
C VAL A 96 5.35 -20.48 -4.19
N TYR A 97 4.92 -20.52 -2.93
CA TYR A 97 3.92 -19.60 -2.42
C TYR A 97 4.38 -18.15 -2.52
N MET A 98 5.61 -17.86 -2.05
CA MET A 98 6.16 -16.50 -2.10
C MET A 98 6.39 -16.01 -3.53
N TRP A 99 6.77 -16.89 -4.45
CA TRP A 99 6.84 -16.56 -5.88
C TRP A 99 5.46 -16.19 -6.43
N GLY A 100 4.45 -16.97 -6.12
CA GLY A 100 3.08 -16.69 -6.53
C GLY A 100 2.61 -15.31 -6.05
N ILE A 101 2.81 -15.01 -4.77
CA ILE A 101 2.50 -13.73 -4.17
C ILE A 101 3.29 -12.59 -4.85
N ALA A 102 4.61 -12.74 -4.95
CA ALA A 102 5.49 -11.71 -5.49
C ALA A 102 5.19 -11.42 -6.98
N ILE A 103 5.01 -12.42 -7.81
CA ILE A 103 4.69 -12.25 -9.24
C ILE A 103 3.35 -11.53 -9.36
N THR A 104 2.33 -12.04 -8.67
CA THR A 104 0.96 -11.52 -8.76
C THR A 104 0.92 -10.03 -8.45
N PHE A 105 1.66 -9.58 -7.43
CA PHE A 105 1.69 -8.20 -7.01
C PHE A 105 2.68 -7.32 -7.79
N CYS A 106 3.91 -7.79 -7.97
CA CYS A 106 4.96 -6.97 -8.60
C CYS A 106 4.64 -6.61 -10.05
N VAL A 107 4.02 -7.53 -10.81
CA VAL A 107 3.77 -7.29 -12.23
C VAL A 107 2.95 -6.02 -12.48
N PRO A 108 1.72 -5.85 -11.93
CA PRO A 108 0.94 -4.63 -12.18
C PRO A 108 1.62 -3.38 -11.62
N LEU A 109 2.23 -3.47 -10.45
CA LEU A 109 2.95 -2.34 -9.85
C LEU A 109 4.12 -1.89 -10.74
N PHE A 110 4.93 -2.83 -11.22
CA PHE A 110 6.07 -2.52 -12.08
C PHE A 110 5.63 -1.93 -13.42
N MET A 111 4.51 -2.42 -13.97
CA MET A 111 3.94 -1.85 -15.19
C MET A 111 3.45 -0.41 -15.00
N ILE A 112 2.84 -0.09 -13.86
CA ILE A 112 2.43 1.28 -13.51
C ILE A 112 3.67 2.17 -13.35
N ILE A 113 4.68 1.74 -12.57
CA ILE A 113 5.93 2.50 -12.40
C ILE A 113 6.60 2.77 -13.75
N LYS A 114 6.67 1.76 -14.63
CA LYS A 114 7.23 1.92 -15.97
C LYS A 114 6.50 2.97 -16.81
N LYS A 115 5.18 3.11 -16.63
CA LYS A 115 4.36 4.04 -17.41
C LYS A 115 4.30 5.45 -16.82
N GLU A 116 4.30 5.57 -15.52
CA GLU A 116 4.03 6.84 -14.85
C GLU A 116 5.26 7.48 -14.21
N SER A 117 6.27 6.69 -13.85
CA SER A 117 7.43 7.24 -13.15
C SER A 117 8.39 7.95 -14.11
N VAL A 118 8.78 9.14 -13.73
CA VAL A 118 9.86 9.90 -14.40
C VAL A 118 11.24 9.38 -14.00
N ASN A 119 11.34 8.68 -12.86
CA ASN A 119 12.54 8.00 -12.41
C ASN A 119 12.18 6.73 -11.63
N PRO A 120 12.23 5.54 -12.25
CA PRO A 120 11.85 4.30 -11.61
C PRO A 120 12.65 3.98 -10.35
N ALA A 121 13.96 4.24 -10.30
CA ALA A 121 14.77 3.98 -9.11
C ALA A 121 14.26 4.80 -7.92
N PHE A 122 13.85 6.04 -8.16
CA PHE A 122 13.28 6.89 -7.13
C PHE A 122 11.92 6.38 -6.65
N SER A 123 11.05 5.93 -7.56
CA SER A 123 9.76 5.32 -7.18
C SER A 123 9.96 4.08 -6.33
N PHE A 124 10.88 3.19 -6.71
CA PHE A 124 11.19 1.99 -5.92
C PHE A 124 11.80 2.33 -4.56
N LEU A 125 12.69 3.33 -4.50
CA LEU A 125 13.25 3.80 -3.24
C LEU A 125 12.16 4.35 -2.31
N LEU A 126 11.25 5.15 -2.83
CA LEU A 126 10.11 5.66 -2.04
C LEU A 126 9.21 4.52 -1.54
N LEU A 127 8.94 3.52 -2.36
CA LEU A 127 8.16 2.34 -1.97
C LEU A 127 8.81 1.57 -0.82
N MET A 128 10.12 1.51 -0.77
CA MET A 128 10.88 0.88 0.32
C MET A 128 10.89 1.74 1.58
N LEU A 129 11.09 3.05 1.43
CA LEU A 129 11.29 3.97 2.56
C LEU A 129 9.99 4.43 3.21
N VAL A 130 8.88 4.46 2.49
CA VAL A 130 7.58 4.89 3.04
C VAL A 130 7.05 3.77 3.95
N LYS A 131 7.43 3.85 5.20
CA LYS A 131 7.37 2.79 6.18
C LYS A 131 5.99 2.62 6.82
N ARG A 132 5.26 3.70 7.10
CA ARG A 132 3.93 3.61 7.71
C ARG A 132 2.84 3.21 6.72
N THR A 133 3.01 3.59 5.48
CA THR A 133 2.25 3.05 4.37
C THR A 133 2.82 1.71 3.92
N GLY A 134 3.86 1.26 4.57
CA GLY A 134 4.54 -0.02 4.58
C GLY A 134 4.22 -0.95 3.45
N VAL A 135 4.26 -0.41 2.22
CA VAL A 135 3.99 -1.19 1.02
C VAL A 135 4.70 -2.53 1.12
N PHE A 136 5.95 -2.46 1.50
CA PHE A 136 6.79 -3.64 1.60
C PHE A 136 6.39 -4.55 2.78
N PHE A 137 6.12 -3.96 3.94
CA PHE A 137 5.67 -4.70 5.12
C PHE A 137 4.31 -5.39 4.89
N TYR A 138 3.36 -4.69 4.27
CA TYR A 138 2.06 -5.26 3.98
C TYR A 138 2.12 -6.40 2.96
N PHE A 139 3.05 -6.36 2.01
CA PHE A 139 3.23 -7.46 1.07
C PHE A 139 3.73 -8.73 1.70
N MET A 140 4.53 -8.60 2.73
CA MET A 140 5.08 -9.74 3.42
C MET A 140 4.12 -10.33 4.45
N THR A 141 3.12 -9.59 4.90
CA THR A 141 2.27 -9.99 6.02
C THR A 141 0.80 -10.16 5.68
N ILE A 142 0.23 -9.33 4.81
CA ILE A 142 -1.22 -9.27 4.61
C ILE A 142 -1.60 -9.71 3.19
N HIS A 143 -1.38 -10.96 2.89
CA HIS A 143 -1.50 -11.52 1.53
C HIS A 143 -2.91 -11.40 0.94
N ARG A 144 -3.98 -11.50 1.73
CA ARG A 144 -5.37 -11.33 1.25
C ARG A 144 -5.62 -9.92 0.74
N GLN A 145 -5.27 -8.92 1.54
CA GLN A 145 -5.44 -7.52 1.16
C GLN A 145 -4.51 -7.15 0.00
N MET A 146 -3.33 -7.75 -0.05
CA MET A 146 -2.42 -7.59 -1.17
C MET A 146 -3.02 -8.13 -2.48
N LEU A 147 -3.67 -9.30 -2.44
CA LEU A 147 -4.37 -9.86 -3.60
C LEU A 147 -5.48 -8.91 -4.07
N ALA A 148 -6.27 -8.37 -3.14
CA ALA A 148 -7.28 -7.36 -3.46
C ALA A 148 -6.66 -6.12 -4.12
N THR A 149 -5.59 -5.59 -3.53
CA THR A 149 -4.84 -4.44 -4.07
C THR A 149 -4.30 -4.73 -5.47
N THR A 150 -3.83 -5.95 -5.72
CA THR A 150 -3.35 -6.38 -7.03
C THR A 150 -4.42 -6.29 -8.10
N PHE A 151 -5.64 -6.76 -7.81
CA PHE A 151 -6.75 -6.64 -8.75
C PHE A 151 -7.10 -5.18 -9.05
N PHE A 152 -7.06 -4.31 -8.05
CA PHE A 152 -7.27 -2.88 -8.27
C PHE A 152 -6.13 -2.21 -9.05
N LEU A 153 -4.87 -2.61 -8.84
CA LEU A 153 -3.73 -2.13 -9.63
C LEU A 153 -3.86 -2.55 -11.10
N TRP A 154 -4.29 -3.79 -11.37
CA TRP A 154 -4.58 -4.24 -12.72
C TRP A 154 -5.75 -3.48 -13.35
N ALA A 155 -6.82 -3.23 -12.58
CA ALA A 155 -7.96 -2.44 -13.04
C ALA A 155 -7.52 -1.02 -13.42
N TYR A 156 -6.71 -0.38 -12.57
CA TYR A 156 -6.12 0.94 -12.84
C TYR A 156 -5.24 0.92 -14.09
N TYR A 157 -4.31 -0.03 -14.20
CA TYR A 157 -3.40 -0.13 -15.34
C TYR A 157 -4.16 -0.33 -16.65
N ILE A 158 -5.12 -1.26 -16.68
CA ILE A 158 -5.93 -1.52 -17.87
C ILE A 158 -6.74 -0.28 -18.25
N PHE A 159 -7.35 0.37 -17.28
CA PHE A 159 -8.19 1.53 -17.54
C PHE A 159 -7.40 2.73 -18.07
N GLU A 160 -6.25 3.07 -17.49
CA GLU A 160 -5.49 4.27 -17.84
C GLU A 160 -4.49 4.04 -18.98
N HIS A 161 -3.87 2.85 -19.07
CA HIS A 161 -2.69 2.63 -19.93
C HIS A 161 -2.90 1.66 -21.08
N THR A 162 -4.10 1.12 -21.28
CA THR A 162 -4.38 0.22 -22.39
C THR A 162 -5.57 0.67 -23.23
N ASN A 163 -5.55 0.26 -24.51
CA ASN A 163 -6.65 0.49 -25.45
C ASN A 163 -7.29 -0.83 -25.90
N ILE A 164 -7.36 -1.83 -25.01
CA ILE A 164 -7.95 -3.12 -25.33
C ILE A 164 -9.46 -2.99 -25.60
N LYS A 165 -9.93 -3.76 -26.59
CA LYS A 165 -11.36 -3.91 -26.85
C LYS A 165 -12.03 -4.47 -25.57
N TYR A 166 -13.16 -3.91 -25.18
CA TYR A 166 -13.92 -4.32 -23.98
C TYR A 166 -13.21 -4.05 -22.65
N LYS A 167 -12.27 -3.11 -22.58
CA LYS A 167 -11.55 -2.78 -21.34
C LYS A 167 -12.44 -2.52 -20.13
N LYS A 168 -13.64 -1.93 -20.32
CA LYS A 168 -14.59 -1.66 -19.24
C LYS A 168 -15.06 -2.93 -18.54
N TYR A 169 -15.26 -4.02 -19.28
CA TYR A 169 -15.67 -5.31 -18.70
C TYR A 169 -14.52 -5.95 -17.93
N TYR A 170 -13.29 -5.91 -18.45
CA TYR A 170 -12.12 -6.39 -17.71
C TYR A 170 -11.91 -5.62 -16.41
N VAL A 171 -12.03 -4.30 -16.47
CA VAL A 171 -11.94 -3.45 -15.26
C VAL A 171 -13.02 -3.82 -14.26
N LEU A 172 -14.27 -3.98 -14.69
CA LEU A 172 -15.38 -4.37 -13.81
C LEU A 172 -15.11 -5.72 -13.13
N ILE A 173 -14.66 -6.73 -13.89
CA ILE A 173 -14.32 -8.05 -13.35
C ILE A 173 -13.22 -7.93 -12.29
N LEU A 174 -12.16 -7.17 -12.58
CA LEU A 174 -11.06 -6.97 -11.64
C LEU A 174 -11.49 -6.21 -10.38
N LEU A 175 -12.35 -5.22 -10.51
CA LEU A 175 -12.92 -4.51 -9.36
C LEU A 175 -13.77 -5.46 -8.49
N LEU A 176 -14.58 -6.33 -9.10
CA LEU A 176 -15.35 -7.35 -8.38
C LEU A 176 -14.43 -8.38 -7.69
N LEU A 177 -13.41 -8.88 -8.38
CA LEU A 177 -12.44 -9.79 -7.78
C LEU A 177 -11.72 -9.13 -6.59
N GLY A 178 -11.31 -7.88 -6.72
CA GLY A 178 -10.73 -7.11 -5.63
C GLY A 178 -11.69 -6.95 -4.45
N LEU A 179 -12.96 -6.64 -4.74
CA LEU A 179 -14.01 -6.46 -3.74
C LEU A 179 -14.23 -7.74 -2.92
N PHE A 180 -14.30 -8.90 -3.60
CA PHE A 180 -14.52 -10.18 -2.96
C PHE A 180 -13.24 -10.80 -2.34
N SER A 181 -12.08 -10.16 -2.49
CA SER A 181 -10.83 -10.66 -1.93
C SER A 181 -10.56 -10.23 -0.50
N HIS A 182 -11.18 -9.14 -0.03
CA HIS A 182 -10.98 -8.64 1.33
C HIS A 182 -12.05 -7.62 1.72
N SER A 183 -12.52 -7.66 2.96
CA SER A 183 -13.59 -6.78 3.45
C SER A 183 -13.26 -5.27 3.36
N SER A 184 -12.00 -4.87 3.59
CA SER A 184 -11.57 -3.47 3.43
C SER A 184 -11.70 -2.92 2.00
N SER A 185 -11.89 -3.78 1.01
CA SER A 185 -12.02 -3.40 -0.41
C SER A 185 -13.29 -2.64 -0.72
N TYR A 186 -14.33 -2.76 0.10
CA TYR A 186 -15.52 -1.92 -0.03
C TYR A 186 -15.19 -0.44 0.11
N PHE A 187 -14.32 -0.12 1.07
CA PHE A 187 -13.85 1.25 1.27
C PHE A 187 -13.00 1.74 0.08
N VAL A 188 -12.12 0.88 -0.43
CA VAL A 188 -11.32 1.16 -1.64
C VAL A 188 -12.21 1.45 -2.84
N LEU A 189 -13.29 0.66 -3.04
CA LEU A 189 -14.22 0.88 -4.13
C LEU A 189 -14.90 2.24 -4.05
N ILE A 190 -15.35 2.67 -2.87
CA ILE A 190 -15.95 4.00 -2.67
C ILE A 190 -14.96 5.09 -3.10
N ILE A 191 -13.68 4.99 -2.70
CA ILE A 191 -12.66 5.97 -3.08
C ILE A 191 -12.40 5.94 -4.58
N VAL A 192 -12.34 4.75 -5.20
CA VAL A 192 -12.21 4.61 -6.67
C VAL A 192 -13.35 5.35 -7.36
N LEU A 193 -14.58 5.14 -6.92
CA LEU A 193 -15.74 5.85 -7.46
C LEU A 193 -15.59 7.38 -7.31
N ILE A 194 -15.18 7.86 -6.14
CA ILE A 194 -14.90 9.28 -5.91
C ILE A 194 -13.87 9.80 -6.91
N VAL A 195 -12.73 9.13 -7.07
CA VAL A 195 -11.64 9.56 -7.96
C VAL A 195 -12.07 9.60 -9.43
N TYR A 196 -12.91 8.65 -9.85
CA TYR A 196 -13.31 8.55 -11.26
C TYR A 196 -14.52 9.38 -11.62
N PHE A 197 -15.48 9.55 -10.72
CA PHE A 197 -16.73 10.28 -11.00
C PHE A 197 -16.67 11.75 -10.62
N ILE A 198 -15.89 12.13 -9.61
CA ILE A 198 -15.71 13.55 -9.29
C ILE A 198 -14.82 14.17 -10.36
N LYS A 199 -15.45 14.96 -11.24
CA LYS A 199 -14.72 15.85 -12.13
C LYS A 199 -14.10 16.95 -11.28
N LEU A 200 -12.82 16.80 -10.98
CA LEU A 200 -12.06 17.84 -10.34
C LEU A 200 -11.50 18.77 -11.45
N PRO A 201 -12.15 19.89 -11.75
CA PRO A 201 -11.44 21.13 -11.78
C PRO A 201 -11.77 21.86 -10.48
N LEU A 202 -11.34 21.31 -9.34
CA LEU A 202 -11.35 22.09 -8.12
C LEU A 202 -10.24 23.14 -8.26
N SER A 203 -10.61 24.41 -8.11
CA SER A 203 -9.60 25.46 -8.06
C SER A 203 -8.62 25.16 -6.93
N LYS A 204 -7.37 25.58 -7.06
CA LYS A 204 -6.38 25.43 -5.99
C LYS A 204 -6.90 25.94 -4.65
N LYS A 205 -7.65 27.07 -4.68
CA LYS A 205 -8.29 27.64 -3.49
C LYS A 205 -9.24 26.66 -2.82
N THR A 206 -10.09 25.99 -3.59
CA THR A 206 -11.00 24.96 -3.08
C THR A 206 -10.25 23.78 -2.46
N LEU A 207 -9.18 23.34 -3.13
CA LEU A 207 -8.34 22.24 -2.60
C LEU A 207 -7.66 22.62 -1.28
N TYR A 208 -7.14 23.83 -1.15
CA TYR A 208 -6.60 24.32 0.13
C TYR A 208 -7.66 24.33 1.23
N THR A 209 -8.86 24.83 0.92
CA THR A 209 -9.96 24.83 1.88
C THR A 209 -10.28 23.40 2.34
N ILE A 210 -10.36 22.45 1.41
CA ILE A 210 -10.61 21.04 1.72
C ILE A 210 -9.49 20.48 2.63
N VAL A 211 -8.21 20.70 2.31
CA VAL A 211 -7.08 20.20 3.10
C VAL A 211 -7.10 20.81 4.51
N LEU A 212 -7.31 22.11 4.64
CA LEU A 212 -7.38 22.77 5.93
C LEU A 212 -8.57 22.30 6.76
N SER A 213 -9.76 22.17 6.14
CA SER A 213 -10.94 21.62 6.82
C SER A 213 -10.69 20.18 7.27
N SER A 214 -10.05 19.36 6.44
CA SER A 214 -9.70 17.97 6.76
C SER A 214 -8.70 17.90 7.92
N LEU A 215 -7.73 18.80 7.96
CA LEU A 215 -6.82 18.92 9.10
C LEU A 215 -7.56 19.28 10.39
N CYS A 216 -8.48 20.25 10.34
CA CYS A 216 -9.30 20.61 11.50
C CYS A 216 -10.17 19.43 11.97
N ILE A 217 -10.80 18.72 11.05
CA ILE A 217 -11.58 17.51 11.40
C ILE A 217 -10.68 16.46 12.05
N GLY A 218 -9.53 16.18 11.47
CA GLY A 218 -8.58 15.20 12.00
C GLY A 218 -8.03 15.56 13.38
N LEU A 219 -7.86 16.85 13.69
CA LEU A 219 -7.33 17.30 14.97
C LEU A 219 -8.39 17.39 16.07
N PHE A 220 -9.60 17.83 15.74
CA PHE A 220 -10.59 18.23 16.76
C PHE A 220 -11.83 17.35 16.80
N ILE A 221 -12.24 16.76 15.68
CA ILE A 221 -13.54 16.08 15.56
C ILE A 221 -13.37 14.56 15.42
N GLN A 222 -12.20 14.09 15.03
CA GLN A 222 -11.96 12.69 14.69
C GLN A 222 -12.36 11.72 15.81
N ASN A 223 -11.96 11.96 17.04
CA ASN A 223 -12.30 11.10 18.19
C ASN A 223 -13.82 11.03 18.41
N THR A 224 -14.53 12.13 18.22
CA THR A 224 -15.99 12.16 18.31
C THR A 224 -16.63 11.33 17.21
N ILE A 225 -16.12 11.42 15.97
CA ILE A 225 -16.62 10.62 14.85
C ILE A 225 -16.39 9.13 15.12
N ILE A 226 -15.20 8.75 15.57
CA ILE A 226 -14.86 7.35 15.86
C ILE A 226 -15.74 6.80 16.96
N ASN A 227 -15.91 7.53 18.06
CA ASN A 227 -16.78 7.12 19.16
C ASN A 227 -18.23 6.92 18.69
N ASN A 228 -18.76 7.84 17.90
CA ASN A 228 -20.13 7.72 17.38
C ASN A 228 -20.26 6.55 16.39
N LEU A 229 -19.29 6.33 15.52
CA LEU A 229 -19.27 5.16 14.63
C LEU A 229 -19.21 3.86 15.44
N THR A 230 -18.42 3.82 16.50
CA THR A 230 -18.34 2.66 17.39
C THR A 230 -19.66 2.33 18.07
N ILE A 231 -20.38 3.37 18.55
CA ILE A 231 -21.70 3.20 19.14
C ILE A 231 -22.69 2.69 18.08
N LEU A 232 -22.67 3.26 16.90
CA LEU A 232 -23.56 2.89 15.78
C LEU A 232 -23.30 1.46 15.31
N PHE A 233 -22.04 1.06 15.18
CA PHE A 233 -21.67 -0.31 14.87
C PHE A 233 -21.98 -1.28 16.02
N GLY A 234 -21.82 -0.86 17.26
CA GLY A 234 -22.23 -1.63 18.42
C GLY A 234 -23.75 -1.90 18.47
N MET A 235 -24.57 -0.95 18.02
CA MET A 235 -26.03 -1.10 17.92
C MET A 235 -26.48 -2.02 16.76
N LEU A 236 -25.67 -2.11 15.70
CA LEU A 236 -25.95 -2.98 14.54
C LEU A 236 -25.46 -4.43 14.76
N ASN A 237 -24.92 -4.72 15.93
CA ASN A 237 -24.08 -5.88 16.19
C ASN A 237 -24.85 -7.13 16.60
N ASN A 238 -25.38 -7.86 15.59
CA ASN A 238 -25.74 -9.27 15.77
C ASN A 238 -24.77 -10.24 15.06
N ASN A 239 -23.64 -9.74 14.50
CA ASN A 239 -22.66 -10.55 13.76
C ASN A 239 -21.27 -10.47 14.40
N GLU A 240 -20.66 -11.63 14.66
CA GLU A 240 -19.31 -11.76 15.24
C GLU A 240 -18.21 -11.01 14.46
N GLU A 241 -18.34 -10.90 13.12
CA GLU A 241 -17.38 -10.17 12.28
C GLU A 241 -17.43 -8.65 12.52
N VAL A 242 -18.64 -8.11 12.72
CA VAL A 242 -18.80 -6.68 13.04
C VAL A 242 -18.24 -6.41 14.44
N TYR A 243 -18.43 -7.32 15.39
CA TYR A 243 -17.86 -7.24 16.73
C TYR A 243 -16.33 -7.23 16.70
N ARG A 244 -15.71 -8.14 15.97
CA ARG A 244 -14.24 -8.17 15.80
C ARG A 244 -13.74 -6.88 15.16
N SER A 245 -14.39 -6.39 14.11
CA SER A 245 -14.02 -5.16 13.44
C SER A 245 -14.15 -3.92 14.34
N THR A 246 -15.21 -3.85 15.15
CA THR A 246 -15.39 -2.78 16.13
C THR A 246 -14.43 -2.89 17.31
N HIS A 247 -14.13 -4.10 17.75
CA HIS A 247 -13.13 -4.31 18.81
C HIS A 247 -11.75 -3.83 18.37
N TYR A 248 -11.35 -4.07 17.11
CA TYR A 248 -10.10 -3.52 16.54
C TYR A 248 -10.12 -2.00 16.42
N LEU A 249 -11.27 -1.37 16.23
CA LEU A 249 -11.41 0.08 16.18
C LEU A 249 -11.33 0.74 17.56
N VAL A 250 -11.69 0.01 18.61
CA VAL A 250 -11.92 0.53 19.97
C VAL A 250 -10.88 0.05 20.99
N SER A 251 -10.20 -1.08 20.74
CA SER A 251 -9.23 -1.61 21.69
C SER A 251 -8.08 -0.61 21.88
N GLY A 252 -8.03 -0.04 23.08
CA GLY A 252 -7.04 0.98 23.47
C GLY A 252 -5.59 0.54 23.35
N ASP A 253 -5.32 -0.76 23.29
CA ASP A 253 -3.99 -1.35 23.11
C ASP A 253 -3.28 -0.89 21.81
N PHE A 254 -4.05 -0.46 20.80
CA PHE A 254 -3.50 0.10 19.55
C PHE A 254 -3.55 1.64 19.49
N ASN A 255 -4.34 2.29 20.34
CA ASN A 255 -4.47 3.76 20.33
C ASN A 255 -3.28 4.47 20.96
N ASP A 256 -2.57 3.85 21.90
CA ASP A 256 -1.39 4.44 22.54
C ASP A 256 -0.18 4.57 21.58
N ALA A 257 -0.11 3.74 20.54
CA ALA A 257 0.95 3.81 19.53
C ALA A 257 0.71 4.89 18.46
N GLN A 258 -0.49 5.44 18.37
CA GLN A 258 -0.88 6.41 17.34
C GLN A 258 -1.47 7.69 17.91
N SER A 259 -0.83 8.29 18.92
CA SER A 259 -1.14 9.68 19.23
C SER A 259 -0.81 10.53 17.99
N ASN A 260 -1.82 10.78 17.17
CA ASN A 260 -1.71 11.72 16.06
C ASN A 260 -1.56 13.12 16.63
N SER A 261 -0.35 13.40 17.04
CA SER A 261 0.02 14.72 17.51
C SER A 261 -0.10 15.71 16.36
N LEU A 262 -0.42 16.95 16.65
CA LEU A 262 -0.29 18.10 15.76
C LEU A 262 1.01 18.04 14.95
N PHE A 263 2.09 17.53 15.54
CA PHE A 263 3.40 17.36 14.94
C PHE A 263 3.42 16.32 13.78
N ALA A 264 2.47 15.40 13.70
CA ALA A 264 2.39 14.44 12.60
C ALA A 264 1.47 14.94 11.47
N LEU A 265 0.31 15.47 11.78
CA LEU A 265 -0.68 15.88 10.77
C LEU A 265 -0.36 17.22 10.11
N LEU A 266 0.17 18.18 10.86
CA LEU A 266 0.49 19.52 10.35
C LEU A 266 1.55 19.49 9.24
N PRO A 267 2.70 18.81 9.39
CA PRO A 267 3.67 18.68 8.30
C PRO A 267 3.09 17.99 7.05
N MET A 268 2.22 17.01 7.23
CA MET A 268 1.55 16.34 6.12
C MET A 268 0.60 17.28 5.38
N ALA A 269 -0.23 18.02 6.09
CA ALA A 269 -1.11 19.02 5.47
C ALA A 269 -0.31 20.09 4.73
N PHE A 270 0.80 20.55 5.31
CA PHE A 270 1.71 21.49 4.66
C PHE A 270 2.32 20.93 3.37
N LEU A 271 2.78 19.66 3.41
CA LEU A 271 3.31 18.96 2.24
C LEU A 271 2.26 18.89 1.12
N VAL A 272 1.01 18.54 1.45
CA VAL A 272 -0.07 18.48 0.47
C VAL A 272 -0.40 19.85 -0.10
N CYS A 273 -0.41 20.91 0.71
CA CYS A 273 -0.60 22.28 0.24
C CYS A 273 0.54 22.73 -0.69
N ALA A 274 1.79 22.44 -0.35
CA ALA A 274 2.94 22.71 -1.20
C ALA A 274 2.84 21.95 -2.54
N PHE A 275 2.38 20.72 -2.50
CA PHE A 275 2.12 19.90 -3.68
C PHE A 275 1.03 20.52 -4.57
N ILE A 276 -0.11 20.91 -4.00
CA ILE A 276 -1.21 21.59 -4.72
C ILE A 276 -0.71 22.92 -5.33
N HIS A 277 0.09 23.67 -4.58
CA HIS A 277 0.66 24.94 -5.06
C HIS A 277 1.47 24.76 -6.35
N SER A 278 2.25 23.72 -6.38
CA SER A 278 3.25 23.47 -7.42
C SER A 278 2.66 22.91 -8.70
N TYR A 279 1.54 22.16 -8.64
CA TYR A 279 0.92 21.58 -9.83
C TYR A 279 0.05 22.58 -10.59
N THR A 280 0.05 22.44 -11.92
CA THR A 280 -0.96 23.12 -12.77
C THR A 280 -2.32 22.44 -12.60
N GLU A 281 -3.40 23.12 -13.02
CA GLU A 281 -4.75 22.52 -12.95
C GLU A 281 -4.87 21.25 -13.82
N GLU A 282 -4.17 21.22 -14.94
CA GLU A 282 -4.12 20.04 -15.81
C GLU A 282 -3.42 18.87 -15.12
N GLU A 283 -2.30 19.11 -14.46
CA GLU A 283 -1.56 18.09 -13.71
C GLU A 283 -2.34 17.58 -12.51
N LEU A 284 -3.05 18.46 -11.79
CA LEU A 284 -3.95 18.06 -10.69
C LEU A 284 -5.08 17.13 -11.17
N ASN A 285 -5.42 17.22 -12.47
CA ASN A 285 -6.41 16.35 -13.08
C ASN A 285 -5.91 14.96 -13.49
N LYS A 286 -4.59 14.71 -13.46
CA LYS A 286 -4.04 13.37 -13.71
C LYS A 286 -4.55 12.40 -12.65
N LYS A 287 -4.88 11.17 -13.06
CA LYS A 287 -5.49 10.17 -12.18
C LYS A 287 -4.58 9.77 -11.01
N SER A 288 -3.29 9.59 -11.26
CA SER A 288 -2.32 9.29 -10.20
C SER A 288 -2.24 10.39 -9.14
N VAL A 289 -2.29 11.66 -9.58
CA VAL A 289 -2.30 12.81 -8.67
C VAL A 289 -3.59 12.86 -7.86
N LYS A 290 -4.75 12.66 -8.53
CA LYS A 290 -6.04 12.58 -7.84
C LYS A 290 -6.09 11.46 -6.81
N CYS A 291 -5.64 10.26 -7.17
CA CYS A 291 -5.57 9.12 -6.26
C CYS A 291 -4.80 9.48 -4.99
N TRP A 292 -3.63 10.07 -5.16
CA TRP A 292 -2.79 10.47 -4.05
C TRP A 292 -3.41 11.58 -3.18
N LEU A 293 -3.95 12.64 -3.79
CA LEU A 293 -4.62 13.73 -3.07
C LEU A 293 -5.82 13.26 -2.27
N VAL A 294 -6.69 12.45 -2.89
CA VAL A 294 -7.88 11.90 -2.21
C VAL A 294 -7.45 11.02 -1.03
N ALA A 295 -6.43 10.17 -1.22
CA ALA A 295 -5.91 9.35 -0.15
C ALA A 295 -5.39 10.18 1.03
N PHE A 296 -4.64 11.25 0.75
CA PHE A 296 -4.14 12.14 1.80
C PHE A 296 -5.24 12.92 2.52
N ILE A 297 -6.22 13.43 1.79
CA ILE A 297 -7.37 14.12 2.38
C ILE A 297 -8.12 13.16 3.33
N ILE A 298 -8.35 11.93 2.90
CA ILE A 298 -9.01 10.92 3.74
C ILE A 298 -8.14 10.58 4.95
N TYR A 299 -6.83 10.41 4.73
CA TYR A 299 -5.89 10.15 5.82
C TYR A 299 -5.89 11.27 6.86
N LEU A 300 -5.87 12.54 6.46
CA LEU A 300 -5.95 13.67 7.38
C LEU A 300 -7.22 13.65 8.24
N ASN A 301 -8.35 13.19 7.69
CA ASN A 301 -9.61 13.09 8.44
C ASN A 301 -9.66 11.88 9.38
N LEU A 302 -9.02 10.77 9.02
CA LEU A 302 -9.21 9.46 9.66
C LEU A 302 -7.89 8.85 10.17
N ALA A 303 -6.87 9.66 10.41
CA ALA A 303 -5.52 9.19 10.72
C ALA A 303 -5.43 8.38 12.03
N THR A 304 -6.37 8.51 12.96
CA THR A 304 -6.43 7.70 14.18
C THR A 304 -7.09 6.34 13.97
N LEU A 305 -7.79 6.13 12.84
CA LEU A 305 -8.32 4.81 12.52
C LEU A 305 -7.18 3.86 12.20
N PHE A 306 -7.01 2.82 13.00
CA PHE A 306 -5.89 1.88 12.95
C PHE A 306 -5.64 1.25 11.56
N LEU A 307 -6.68 1.00 10.79
CA LEU A 307 -6.55 0.32 9.50
C LEU A 307 -6.68 1.24 8.29
N ILE A 308 -6.75 2.56 8.49
CA ILE A 308 -6.93 3.49 7.38
C ILE A 308 -5.77 3.44 6.38
N ASP A 309 -4.55 3.27 6.87
CA ASP A 309 -3.35 3.15 6.04
C ASP A 309 -3.46 1.98 5.07
N ARG A 310 -4.01 0.86 5.54
CA ARG A 310 -4.21 -0.34 4.73
C ARG A 310 -5.27 -0.11 3.65
N ALA A 311 -6.36 0.55 4.00
CA ALA A 311 -7.44 0.86 3.05
C ALA A 311 -6.99 1.85 1.97
N LEU A 312 -6.07 2.77 2.30
CA LEU A 312 -5.53 3.75 1.37
C LEU A 312 -4.31 3.27 0.57
N LEU A 313 -3.80 2.07 0.86
CA LEU A 313 -2.56 1.54 0.30
C LEU A 313 -2.51 1.61 -1.23
N LEU A 314 -3.58 1.23 -1.92
CA LEU A 314 -3.67 1.29 -3.38
C LEU A 314 -3.35 2.70 -3.91
N PHE A 315 -3.94 3.71 -3.30
CA PHE A 315 -3.84 5.09 -3.77
C PHE A 315 -2.47 5.69 -3.46
N PHE A 316 -1.87 5.32 -2.33
CA PHE A 316 -0.49 5.66 -2.02
C PHE A 316 0.50 5.00 -2.99
N LEU A 317 0.28 3.73 -3.36
CA LEU A 317 1.09 3.04 -4.37
C LEU A 317 1.11 3.77 -5.69
N ILE A 318 -0.07 4.14 -6.21
CA ILE A 318 -0.20 4.88 -7.46
C ILE A 318 0.49 6.24 -7.35
N GLY A 319 0.32 6.95 -6.23
CA GLY A 319 0.99 8.22 -5.99
C GLY A 319 2.51 8.12 -5.92
N LEU A 320 3.04 7.11 -5.23
CA LEU A 320 4.48 6.85 -5.12
C LEU A 320 5.08 6.37 -6.46
N ALA A 321 4.30 5.69 -7.29
CA ALA A 321 4.73 5.29 -8.62
C ALA A 321 4.90 6.48 -9.57
N GLY A 322 3.97 7.42 -9.57
CA GLY A 322 3.89 8.49 -10.57
C GLY A 322 3.92 9.91 -10.02
N ALA A 323 2.94 10.28 -9.21
CA ALA A 323 2.72 11.68 -8.82
C ALA A 323 3.88 12.31 -8.04
N ILE A 324 4.38 11.62 -7.02
CA ILE A 324 5.45 12.15 -6.15
C ILE A 324 6.80 12.24 -6.87
N PRO A 325 7.28 11.21 -7.59
CA PRO A 325 8.49 11.31 -8.38
C PRO A 325 8.43 12.45 -9.42
N GLN A 326 7.31 12.61 -10.12
CA GLN A 326 7.13 13.70 -11.08
C GLN A 326 7.29 15.06 -10.40
N TYR A 327 6.63 15.28 -9.27
CA TYR A 327 6.72 16.50 -8.50
C TYR A 327 8.16 16.85 -8.11
N ILE A 328 8.90 15.91 -7.54
CA ILE A 328 10.27 16.12 -7.07
C ILE A 328 11.20 16.47 -8.23
N TYR A 329 10.99 15.86 -9.40
CA TYR A 329 11.77 16.17 -10.59
C TYR A 329 11.46 17.55 -11.19
N GLN A 330 10.19 17.88 -11.30
CA GLN A 330 9.72 19.11 -11.95
C GLN A 330 10.21 20.37 -11.21
N TYR A 331 10.23 20.32 -9.89
CA TYR A 331 10.59 21.47 -9.05
C TYR A 331 12.06 21.50 -8.62
N LYS A 332 12.92 20.70 -9.25
CA LYS A 332 14.37 20.64 -8.94
C LYS A 332 14.68 20.36 -7.46
N ILE A 333 13.69 19.85 -6.71
CA ILE A 333 13.83 19.47 -5.28
C ILE A 333 14.79 18.28 -5.14
N LYS A 334 15.13 17.63 -6.25
CA LYS A 334 16.04 16.47 -6.29
C LYS A 334 17.33 16.70 -5.49
N ARG A 335 17.94 17.90 -5.57
CA ARG A 335 19.17 18.19 -4.82
C ARG A 335 18.95 18.13 -3.32
N ILE A 336 17.88 18.76 -2.83
CA ILE A 336 17.51 18.72 -1.41
C ILE A 336 17.23 17.27 -0.99
N PHE A 337 16.55 16.50 -1.84
CA PHE A 337 16.24 15.08 -1.56
C PHE A 337 17.51 14.23 -1.45
N ILE A 338 18.51 14.48 -2.29
CA ILE A 338 19.81 13.80 -2.20
C ILE A 338 20.49 14.05 -0.84
N PHE A 339 20.43 15.29 -0.33
CA PHE A 339 21.04 15.62 0.98
C PHE A 339 20.25 15.07 2.18
N ILE A 340 18.92 15.01 2.07
CA ILE A 340 18.06 14.50 3.15
C ILE A 340 18.05 12.96 3.19
N MET A 341 18.30 12.30 2.07
CA MET A 341 18.19 10.85 1.93
C MET A 341 19.06 10.05 2.93
N PRO A 342 20.32 10.41 3.23
CA PRO A 342 21.09 9.72 4.25
C PRO A 342 20.41 9.69 5.63
N ILE A 343 19.71 10.76 5.99
CA ILE A 343 18.93 10.83 7.24
C ILE A 343 17.77 9.84 7.16
N TYR A 344 17.06 9.78 6.03
CA TYR A 344 15.98 8.82 5.83
C TYR A 344 16.48 7.36 5.85
N LEU A 345 17.63 7.08 5.24
CA LEU A 345 18.25 5.75 5.29
C LEU A 345 18.61 5.34 6.72
N TYR A 346 19.13 6.27 7.52
CA TYR A 346 19.40 6.02 8.93
C TYR A 346 18.11 5.75 9.72
N LEU A 347 17.05 6.53 9.49
CA LEU A 347 15.76 6.30 10.11
C LEU A 347 15.13 4.97 9.66
N ALA A 348 15.28 4.61 8.39
CA ALA A 348 14.85 3.32 7.87
C ALA A 348 15.62 2.16 8.52
N TYR A 349 16.94 2.30 8.68
CA TYR A 349 17.76 1.32 9.40
C TYR A 349 17.28 1.12 10.84
N ARG A 350 17.09 2.20 11.59
CA ARG A 350 16.51 2.11 12.95
C ARG A 350 15.17 1.41 12.97
N ALA A 351 14.39 1.68 11.97
CA ALA A 351 13.10 1.09 11.80
C ALA A 351 13.17 -0.42 11.51
N TYR A 352 14.03 -0.84 10.58
CA TYR A 352 14.24 -2.25 10.29
C TYR A 352 14.82 -2.99 11.50
N SER A 353 15.63 -2.30 12.32
CA SER A 353 16.23 -2.87 13.53
C SER A 353 15.28 -2.99 14.72
N ASN A 354 14.06 -2.46 14.61
CA ASN A 354 13.07 -2.59 15.67
C ASN A 354 12.52 -4.04 15.71
N PRO A 355 12.67 -4.77 16.80
CA PRO A 355 12.20 -6.15 16.93
C PRO A 355 10.68 -6.28 16.75
N ASP A 356 9.90 -5.25 17.09
CA ASP A 356 8.44 -5.25 16.97
C ASP A 356 7.95 -5.38 15.52
N TYR A 357 8.80 -5.07 14.54
CA TYR A 357 8.44 -5.19 13.13
C TYR A 357 8.84 -6.53 12.51
N GLY A 358 9.62 -7.35 13.20
CA GLY A 358 10.03 -8.67 12.74
C GLY A 358 10.78 -8.68 11.40
N LEU A 359 11.44 -7.56 11.05
CA LEU A 359 12.15 -7.44 9.76
C LEU A 359 13.63 -7.81 9.84
N LEU A 360 14.18 -7.91 11.05
CA LEU A 360 15.59 -8.27 11.26
C LEU A 360 15.74 -9.31 12.36
N PRO A 361 16.70 -10.23 12.20
CA PRO A 361 17.51 -10.44 10.99
C PRO A 361 16.67 -10.85 9.79
N TYR A 362 17.12 -10.55 8.57
CA TYR A 362 16.48 -11.07 7.36
C TYR A 362 16.74 -12.57 7.28
N ASN A 363 15.67 -13.35 7.36
CA ASN A 363 15.76 -14.80 7.18
C ASN A 363 15.34 -15.17 5.77
N PHE A 364 16.16 -15.96 5.13
CA PHE A 364 15.86 -16.49 3.82
C PHE A 364 14.86 -17.64 3.91
N ILE A 365 14.01 -17.74 2.89
CA ILE A 365 12.94 -18.74 2.84
C ILE A 365 13.48 -20.19 2.75
N TRP A 366 14.75 -20.33 2.38
CA TRP A 366 15.44 -21.62 2.29
C TRP A 366 16.21 -21.99 3.55
N GLU A 367 16.22 -21.16 4.56
CA GLU A 367 16.70 -21.49 5.91
C GLU A 367 15.59 -22.10 6.75
#